data_bb88ed7bf841adced2a715b80a0a156f
#
_entry.id   bb88ed7bf841adced2a715b80a0a156f
#
_cell.length_a   1.000
_cell.length_b   1.000
_cell.length_c   1.000
_cell.angle_alpha   90.00
_cell.angle_beta   90.00
_cell.angle_gamma   90.00
#
_symmetry.space_group_name_H-M   'P 1'
#
loop_
_entity.id
_entity.type
_entity.pdbx_description
1 polymer ?
#
loop_
_entity_poly.entity_id
_entity_poly.type
_entity_poly.pdbx_seq_one_letter_code
_entity_poly.pdbx_strand_id
1 'polypeptide(L)'
;MVLPVKFCGLTHSKDIEVAVRLGVSAIGFVFYPPSPRYITPQIAQTLVKKIPAFTTIVALVVNMELNELKILSQTVAFDVIQFHGNESANDCQQLANAINKRWIKAIQINSDLTSDEILTKIDELKKYGASGVILDAYHPNKLGGTGTVFDWSKIPKHSPLPIYLAGGLTPDNISDVVQNTDLTKKISGVDVSGGIESQKGVKDEYKMDLFIKNLTTGGL
;
A
#
# COMPACT_ATOMS: atom_id res chain seq x y z
N MET A 1 -11.35 7.01 -16.15
CA MET A 1 -10.41 7.61 -15.14
C MET A 1 -9.41 6.53 -14.76
N VAL A 2 -8.11 6.78 -14.89
CA VAL A 2 -7.08 5.79 -14.50
C VAL A 2 -6.93 5.81 -12.98
N LEU A 3 -7.00 4.63 -12.34
CA LEU A 3 -6.82 4.50 -10.90
C LEU A 3 -5.37 4.81 -10.50
N PRO A 4 -5.14 5.62 -9.46
CA PRO A 4 -3.83 5.80 -8.85
C PRO A 4 -3.21 4.46 -8.41
N VAL A 5 -1.90 4.31 -8.63
CA VAL A 5 -1.18 3.07 -8.32
C VAL A 5 -0.07 3.34 -7.32
N LYS A 6 0.02 2.49 -6.30
CA LYS A 6 1.18 2.39 -5.43
C LYS A 6 1.94 1.09 -5.72
N PHE A 7 3.24 1.19 -5.95
CA PHE A 7 4.15 0.04 -5.96
C PHE A 7 4.85 -0.06 -4.60
N CYS A 8 4.67 -1.18 -3.91
CA CYS A 8 5.11 -1.38 -2.53
C CYS A 8 6.29 -2.36 -2.44
N GLY A 9 7.23 -2.06 -1.52
CA GLY A 9 8.36 -2.92 -1.24
C GLY A 9 9.45 -2.92 -2.32
N LEU A 10 9.76 -1.73 -2.86
CA LEU A 10 10.88 -1.54 -3.77
C LEU A 10 12.18 -1.44 -2.97
N THR A 11 13.23 -2.12 -3.40
CA THR A 11 14.50 -2.19 -2.67
C THR A 11 15.72 -1.83 -3.52
N HIS A 12 15.55 -1.71 -4.84
CA HIS A 12 16.66 -1.44 -5.77
C HIS A 12 16.42 -0.17 -6.59
N SER A 13 17.50 0.49 -6.97
CA SER A 13 17.48 1.69 -7.79
C SER A 13 16.78 1.48 -9.13
N LYS A 14 17.02 0.33 -9.78
CA LYS A 14 16.38 0.00 -11.06
C LYS A 14 14.85 -0.06 -10.93
N ASP A 15 14.34 -0.63 -9.83
CA ASP A 15 12.90 -0.72 -9.58
C ASP A 15 12.27 0.68 -9.42
N ILE A 16 12.99 1.60 -8.75
CA ILE A 16 12.57 3.00 -8.62
C ILE A 16 12.51 3.68 -9.99
N GLU A 17 13.53 3.51 -10.81
CA GLU A 17 13.61 4.09 -12.16
C GLU A 17 12.45 3.61 -13.05
N VAL A 18 12.14 2.30 -12.98
CA VAL A 18 11.00 1.71 -13.69
C VAL A 18 9.68 2.28 -13.15
N ALA A 19 9.46 2.30 -11.83
CA ALA A 19 8.25 2.83 -11.21
C ALA A 19 8.00 4.29 -11.58
N VAL A 20 9.06 5.12 -11.56
CA VAL A 20 9.00 6.54 -11.96
C VAL A 20 8.67 6.69 -13.45
N ARG A 21 9.32 5.93 -14.33
CA ARG A 21 9.04 5.90 -15.78
C ARG A 21 7.57 5.53 -16.06
N LEU A 22 7.03 4.59 -15.30
CA LEU A 22 5.64 4.14 -15.40
C LEU A 22 4.61 5.12 -14.81
N GLY A 23 5.06 6.18 -14.15
CA GLY A 23 4.19 7.23 -13.61
C GLY A 23 3.33 6.79 -12.43
N VAL A 24 3.82 5.87 -11.58
CA VAL A 24 3.09 5.46 -10.38
C VAL A 24 2.87 6.63 -9.43
N SER A 25 1.73 6.66 -8.76
CA SER A 25 1.34 7.75 -7.85
C SER A 25 2.07 7.68 -6.51
N ALA A 26 2.50 6.47 -6.10
CA ALA A 26 3.20 6.28 -4.85
C ALA A 26 4.20 5.11 -4.90
N ILE A 27 5.26 5.23 -4.10
CA ILE A 27 6.28 4.19 -3.90
C ILE A 27 6.37 3.89 -2.41
N GLY A 28 6.28 2.59 -2.05
CA GLY A 28 6.35 2.12 -0.67
C GLY A 28 7.70 1.45 -0.36
N PHE A 29 8.31 1.85 0.76
CA PHE A 29 9.45 1.20 1.39
C PHE A 29 9.01 0.46 2.64
N VAL A 30 9.49 -0.77 2.85
CA VAL A 30 9.09 -1.63 3.97
C VAL A 30 10.19 -1.63 5.04
N PHE A 31 9.89 -1.04 6.20
CA PHE A 31 10.77 -0.97 7.36
C PHE A 31 10.38 -2.00 8.43
N TYR A 32 10.27 -3.26 8.02
CA TYR A 32 9.94 -4.40 8.88
C TYR A 32 10.92 -5.53 8.60
N PRO A 33 11.95 -5.77 9.47
CA PRO A 33 13.04 -6.71 9.22
C PRO A 33 12.63 -8.14 8.83
N PRO A 34 11.52 -8.72 9.37
CA PRO A 34 11.08 -10.05 8.94
C PRO A 34 10.54 -10.11 7.51
N SER A 35 10.27 -8.97 6.87
CA SER A 35 9.76 -8.93 5.49
C SER A 35 10.88 -9.24 4.48
N PRO A 36 10.62 -10.05 3.43
CA PRO A 36 11.57 -10.21 2.32
C PRO A 36 11.77 -8.93 1.50
N ARG A 37 10.95 -7.90 1.75
CA ARG A 37 11.00 -6.57 1.11
C ARG A 37 11.61 -5.51 2.03
N TYR A 38 12.23 -5.96 3.13
CA TYR A 38 12.85 -5.04 4.08
C TYR A 38 13.97 -4.25 3.43
N ILE A 39 14.02 -2.97 3.74
CA ILE A 39 15.10 -2.06 3.35
C ILE A 39 15.57 -1.28 4.58
N THR A 40 16.89 -1.09 4.71
CA THR A 40 17.41 -0.26 5.81
C THR A 40 17.14 1.22 5.55
N PRO A 41 16.98 2.05 6.61
CA PRO A 41 16.80 3.48 6.44
C PRO A 41 17.90 4.14 5.60
N GLN A 42 19.16 3.69 5.72
CA GLN A 42 20.30 4.22 4.99
C GLN A 42 20.19 3.99 3.48
N ILE A 43 19.77 2.78 3.07
CA ILE A 43 19.53 2.48 1.65
C ILE A 43 18.32 3.27 1.14
N ALA A 44 17.21 3.28 1.89
CA ALA A 44 16.02 4.04 1.53
C ALA A 44 16.32 5.54 1.34
N GLN A 45 17.14 6.15 2.21
CA GLN A 45 17.58 7.54 2.09
C GLN A 45 18.26 7.84 0.73
N THR A 46 18.99 6.89 0.17
CA THR A 46 19.62 7.06 -1.14
C THR A 46 18.63 6.93 -2.29
N LEU A 47 17.67 6.00 -2.16
CA LEU A 47 16.66 5.75 -3.19
C LEU A 47 15.63 6.86 -3.29
N VAL A 48 15.23 7.44 -2.16
CA VAL A 48 14.27 8.57 -2.10
C VAL A 48 14.72 9.74 -2.96
N LYS A 49 16.02 10.01 -3.06
CA LYS A 49 16.58 11.10 -3.88
C LYS A 49 16.33 10.94 -5.39
N LYS A 50 15.96 9.74 -5.84
CA LYS A 50 15.64 9.43 -7.24
C LYS A 50 14.15 9.56 -7.57
N ILE A 51 13.31 9.79 -6.57
CA ILE A 51 11.85 9.85 -6.72
C ILE A 51 11.45 11.31 -6.98
N PRO A 52 10.69 11.59 -8.06
CA PRO A 52 10.21 12.93 -8.37
C PRO A 52 9.28 13.50 -7.29
N ALA A 53 9.21 14.83 -7.20
CA ALA A 53 8.45 15.55 -6.17
C ALA A 53 6.93 15.24 -6.15
N PHE A 54 6.35 14.84 -7.27
CA PHE A 54 4.92 14.50 -7.35
C PHE A 54 4.60 13.01 -7.19
N THR A 55 5.58 12.20 -6.75
CA THR A 55 5.35 10.80 -6.39
C THR A 55 5.41 10.66 -4.87
N THR A 56 4.32 10.19 -4.28
CA THR A 56 4.21 10.02 -2.82
C THR A 56 5.14 8.91 -2.31
N ILE A 57 5.94 9.20 -1.30
CA ILE A 57 6.83 8.24 -0.66
C ILE A 57 6.15 7.73 0.61
N VAL A 58 5.93 6.41 0.69
CA VAL A 58 5.23 5.75 1.79
C VAL A 58 6.19 4.88 2.60
N ALA A 59 6.30 5.14 3.90
CA ALA A 59 7.02 4.29 4.83
C ALA A 59 6.07 3.28 5.47
N LEU A 60 6.19 1.99 5.13
CA LEU A 60 5.42 0.91 5.74
C LEU A 60 6.16 0.38 6.97
N VAL A 61 5.45 0.37 8.10
CA VAL A 61 5.94 -0.11 9.39
C VAL A 61 4.97 -1.14 9.98
N VAL A 62 5.47 -2.00 10.87
CA VAL A 62 4.70 -3.01 11.60
C VAL A 62 5.10 -2.97 13.06
N ASN A 63 4.19 -2.51 13.92
CA ASN A 63 4.37 -2.40 15.39
C ASN A 63 5.69 -1.71 15.77
N MET A 64 6.09 -0.68 15.04
CA MET A 64 7.34 0.05 15.27
C MET A 64 7.22 0.96 16.49
N GLU A 65 8.22 0.92 17.37
CA GLU A 65 8.28 1.76 18.55
C GLU A 65 8.53 3.24 18.21
N LEU A 66 8.05 4.16 19.07
CA LEU A 66 8.15 5.60 18.83
C LEU A 66 9.59 6.09 18.61
N ASN A 67 10.56 5.57 19.35
CA ASN A 67 11.96 6.01 19.21
C ASN A 67 12.55 5.58 17.86
N GLU A 68 12.25 4.35 17.42
CA GLU A 68 12.67 3.85 16.11
C GLU A 68 12.02 4.66 14.98
N LEU A 69 10.72 4.97 15.14
CA LEU A 69 9.97 5.76 14.18
C LEU A 69 10.51 7.19 14.04
N LYS A 70 10.91 7.82 15.15
CA LYS A 70 11.57 9.14 15.15
C LYS A 70 12.90 9.10 14.40
N ILE A 71 13.74 8.08 14.65
CA ILE A 71 15.02 7.89 13.94
C ILE A 71 14.75 7.68 12.45
N LEU A 72 13.78 6.83 12.10
CA LEU A 72 13.38 6.61 10.71
C LEU A 72 12.97 7.91 10.02
N SER A 73 12.10 8.71 10.65
CA SER A 73 11.59 9.96 10.09
C SER A 73 12.66 11.06 9.93
N GLN A 74 13.71 11.01 10.73
CA GLN A 74 14.88 11.91 10.61
C GLN A 74 15.85 11.43 9.52
N THR A 75 15.88 10.13 9.22
CA THR A 75 16.81 9.53 8.26
C THR A 75 16.24 9.51 6.84
N VAL A 76 14.94 9.22 6.70
CA VAL A 76 14.28 9.02 5.40
C VAL A 76 13.20 10.09 5.19
N ALA A 77 13.30 10.81 4.09
CA ALA A 77 12.26 11.76 3.67
C ALA A 77 11.08 11.01 3.05
N PHE A 78 10.05 10.69 3.83
CA PHE A 78 8.79 10.13 3.36
C PHE A 78 7.61 11.07 3.67
N ASP A 79 6.51 10.92 2.92
CA ASP A 79 5.33 11.78 2.98
C ASP A 79 4.22 11.20 3.87
N VAL A 80 4.06 9.88 3.83
CA VAL A 80 2.97 9.14 4.49
C VAL A 80 3.55 7.95 5.22
N ILE A 81 3.11 7.72 6.47
CA ILE A 81 3.37 6.46 7.17
C ILE A 81 2.19 5.50 6.96
N GLN A 82 2.49 4.25 6.62
CA GLN A 82 1.55 3.15 6.51
C GLN A 82 1.76 2.17 7.65
N PHE A 83 0.79 2.10 8.56
CA PHE A 83 0.76 1.10 9.63
C PHE A 83 0.17 -0.21 9.11
N HIS A 84 0.91 -1.30 9.24
CA HIS A 84 0.53 -2.62 8.69
C HIS A 84 0.55 -3.74 9.74
N GLY A 85 0.72 -3.39 11.00
CA GLY A 85 0.69 -4.31 12.15
C GLY A 85 -0.65 -4.29 12.88
N ASN A 86 -0.58 -4.51 14.19
CA ASN A 86 -1.75 -4.56 15.09
C ASN A 86 -1.95 -3.25 15.87
N GLU A 87 -1.31 -2.16 15.41
CA GLU A 87 -1.45 -0.85 16.04
C GLU A 87 -2.92 -0.43 16.07
N SER A 88 -3.41 0.05 17.23
CA SER A 88 -4.74 0.64 17.34
C SER A 88 -4.82 1.98 16.60
N ALA A 89 -6.02 2.45 16.30
CA ALA A 89 -6.22 3.76 15.68
C ALA A 89 -5.61 4.90 16.51
N ASN A 90 -5.71 4.80 17.84
CA ASN A 90 -5.12 5.74 18.77
C ASN A 90 -3.58 5.71 18.72
N ASP A 91 -2.96 4.52 18.71
CA ASP A 91 -1.51 4.39 18.61
C ASP A 91 -1.00 4.96 17.27
N CYS A 92 -1.68 4.65 16.16
CA CYS A 92 -1.36 5.21 14.85
C CYS A 92 -1.38 6.74 14.87
N GLN A 93 -2.42 7.35 15.47
CA GLN A 93 -2.52 8.80 15.61
C GLN A 93 -1.37 9.38 16.43
N GLN A 94 -1.09 8.80 17.61
CA GLN A 94 -0.03 9.29 18.49
C GLN A 94 1.35 9.21 17.82
N LEU A 95 1.66 8.08 17.19
CA LEU A 95 2.92 7.85 16.47
C LEU A 95 3.06 8.81 15.29
N ALA A 96 2.01 8.96 14.46
CA ALA A 96 2.04 9.84 13.31
C ALA A 96 2.17 11.32 13.71
N ASN A 97 1.47 11.76 14.77
CA ASN A 97 1.58 13.12 15.30
C ASN A 97 2.97 13.41 15.84
N ALA A 98 3.61 12.45 16.51
CA ALA A 98 4.95 12.59 17.08
C ALA A 98 6.04 12.86 16.01
N ILE A 99 5.79 12.46 14.77
CA ILE A 99 6.70 12.68 13.62
C ILE A 99 6.12 13.67 12.58
N ASN A 100 4.95 14.27 12.88
CA ASN A 100 4.25 15.21 12.00
C ASN A 100 4.03 14.67 10.57
N LYS A 101 3.46 13.44 10.45
CA LYS A 101 3.18 12.81 9.16
C LYS A 101 1.70 12.43 9.02
N ARG A 102 1.20 12.51 7.79
CA ARG A 102 -0.08 11.86 7.43
C ARG A 102 0.09 10.34 7.54
N TRP A 103 -0.99 9.65 7.82
CA TRP A 103 -0.95 8.21 7.98
C TRP A 103 -2.14 7.50 7.34
N ILE A 104 -1.90 6.25 6.97
CA ILE A 104 -2.87 5.29 6.48
C ILE A 104 -2.71 3.98 7.25
N LYS A 105 -3.78 3.19 7.31
CA LYS A 105 -3.79 1.87 7.96
C LYS A 105 -4.15 0.78 6.98
N ALA A 106 -3.41 -0.32 7.00
CA ALA A 106 -3.83 -1.54 6.34
C ALA A 106 -4.82 -2.30 7.22
N ILE A 107 -5.98 -2.67 6.64
CA ILE A 107 -6.99 -3.54 7.24
C ILE A 107 -6.90 -4.88 6.52
N GLN A 108 -6.60 -5.94 7.26
CA GLN A 108 -6.57 -7.29 6.71
C GLN A 108 -8.00 -7.84 6.62
N ILE A 109 -8.42 -8.20 5.41
CA ILE A 109 -9.77 -8.70 5.12
C ILE A 109 -9.71 -10.22 5.04
N ASN A 110 -10.29 -10.87 6.06
CA ASN A 110 -10.50 -12.31 6.06
C ASN A 110 -11.90 -12.68 5.54
N SER A 111 -12.18 -13.99 5.43
CA SER A 111 -13.49 -14.50 4.96
C SER A 111 -14.65 -14.12 5.87
N ASP A 112 -14.40 -13.83 7.13
CA ASP A 112 -15.44 -13.68 8.16
C ASP A 112 -15.93 -12.23 8.29
N LEU A 113 -15.10 -11.24 7.88
CA LEU A 113 -15.47 -9.83 7.95
C LEU A 113 -16.61 -9.49 6.97
N THR A 114 -17.60 -8.79 7.48
CA THR A 114 -18.71 -8.20 6.72
C THR A 114 -18.35 -6.78 6.24
N SER A 115 -19.12 -6.27 5.27
CA SER A 115 -19.00 -4.87 4.79
C SER A 115 -19.20 -3.86 5.91
N ASP A 116 -20.15 -4.10 6.82
CA ASP A 116 -20.47 -3.18 7.92
C ASP A 116 -19.34 -3.16 8.98
N GLU A 117 -18.73 -4.31 9.26
CA GLU A 117 -17.57 -4.37 10.16
C GLU A 117 -16.34 -3.67 9.56
N ILE A 118 -16.13 -3.79 8.24
CA ILE A 118 -15.08 -3.06 7.53
C ILE A 118 -15.35 -1.56 7.63
N LEU A 119 -16.58 -1.12 7.39
CA LEU A 119 -16.97 0.29 7.51
C LEU A 119 -16.75 0.82 8.93
N THR A 120 -17.15 0.06 9.96
CA THR A 120 -16.94 0.42 11.37
C THR A 120 -15.46 0.65 11.68
N LYS A 121 -14.55 -0.21 11.17
CA LYS A 121 -13.11 -0.01 11.32
C LYS A 121 -12.63 1.26 10.60
N ILE A 122 -13.15 1.54 9.41
CA ILE A 122 -12.80 2.75 8.64
C ILE A 122 -13.28 4.02 9.37
N ASP A 123 -14.48 4.01 9.92
CA ASP A 123 -15.03 5.12 10.70
C ASP A 123 -14.18 5.42 11.96
N GLU A 124 -13.74 4.37 12.65
CA GLU A 124 -12.81 4.53 13.77
C GLU A 124 -11.51 5.18 13.32
N LEU A 125 -10.87 4.67 12.27
CA LEU A 125 -9.63 5.22 11.73
C LEU A 125 -9.80 6.69 11.31
N LYS A 126 -10.95 7.04 10.70
CA LYS A 126 -11.29 8.42 10.34
C LYS A 126 -11.36 9.32 11.57
N LYS A 127 -12.01 8.87 12.65
CA LYS A 127 -12.11 9.59 13.92
C LYS A 127 -10.75 9.93 14.50
N TYR A 128 -9.75 9.05 14.33
CA TYR A 128 -8.38 9.25 14.78
C TYR A 128 -7.46 9.93 13.75
N GLY A 129 -8.01 10.42 12.63
CA GLY A 129 -7.28 11.26 11.68
C GLY A 129 -6.52 10.53 10.58
N ALA A 130 -6.86 9.27 10.29
CA ALA A 130 -6.33 8.58 9.12
C ALA A 130 -6.64 9.34 7.83
N SER A 131 -5.73 9.33 6.87
CA SER A 131 -5.87 9.96 5.55
C SER A 131 -6.37 8.98 4.48
N GLY A 132 -6.46 7.68 4.79
CA GLY A 132 -6.90 6.62 3.90
C GLY A 132 -6.69 5.26 4.52
N VAL A 133 -7.20 4.22 3.86
CA VAL A 133 -7.05 2.83 4.27
C VAL A 133 -6.61 1.98 3.09
N ILE A 134 -5.83 0.93 3.38
CA ILE A 134 -5.54 -0.14 2.45
C ILE A 134 -6.35 -1.36 2.89
N LEU A 135 -7.17 -1.92 1.99
CA LEU A 135 -7.82 -3.21 2.23
C LEU A 135 -6.95 -4.29 1.60
N ASP A 136 -6.36 -5.13 2.44
CA ASP A 136 -5.42 -6.18 2.04
C ASP A 136 -6.00 -7.57 2.33
N ALA A 137 -5.82 -8.52 1.41
CA ALA A 137 -6.28 -9.89 1.62
C ALA A 137 -5.54 -10.54 2.79
N TYR A 138 -6.27 -11.11 3.73
CA TYR A 138 -5.69 -11.80 4.88
C TYR A 138 -5.12 -13.17 4.48
N HIS A 139 -3.91 -13.46 4.97
CA HIS A 139 -3.29 -14.77 4.87
C HIS A 139 -2.72 -15.19 6.21
N PRO A 140 -3.22 -16.28 6.82
CA PRO A 140 -2.87 -16.68 8.20
C PRO A 140 -1.39 -16.92 8.45
N ASN A 141 -0.58 -17.11 7.40
CA ASN A 141 0.85 -17.43 7.54
C ASN A 141 1.79 -16.54 6.72
N LYS A 142 1.30 -15.41 6.14
CA LYS A 142 2.14 -14.53 5.30
C LYS A 142 1.63 -13.09 5.32
N LEU A 143 2.52 -12.15 5.58
CA LEU A 143 2.29 -10.72 5.35
C LEU A 143 2.47 -10.44 3.85
N GLY A 144 1.36 -10.44 3.09
CA GLY A 144 1.27 -10.02 1.69
C GLY A 144 1.85 -10.99 0.63
N GLY A 145 1.37 -10.89 -0.61
CA GLY A 145 1.99 -11.50 -1.79
C GLY A 145 1.66 -12.98 -2.06
N THR A 146 0.45 -13.42 -1.77
CA THR A 146 0.02 -14.83 -1.99
C THR A 146 -0.74 -15.06 -3.29
N GLY A 147 -1.09 -13.98 -4.04
CA GLY A 147 -1.86 -14.09 -5.27
C GLY A 147 -3.37 -14.34 -5.08
N THR A 148 -3.83 -14.49 -3.83
CA THR A 148 -5.26 -14.70 -3.56
C THR A 148 -5.91 -13.34 -3.28
N VAL A 149 -6.97 -13.01 -3.99
CA VAL A 149 -7.81 -11.84 -3.74
C VAL A 149 -8.90 -12.19 -2.73
N PHE A 150 -9.34 -11.21 -1.94
CA PHE A 150 -10.53 -11.35 -1.11
C PHE A 150 -11.79 -11.03 -1.94
N ASP A 151 -12.96 -11.37 -1.39
CA ASP A 151 -14.24 -11.04 -2.02
C ASP A 151 -14.48 -9.52 -2.03
N TRP A 152 -14.31 -8.88 -3.17
CA TRP A 152 -14.47 -7.44 -3.36
C TRP A 152 -15.89 -6.92 -3.13
N SER A 153 -16.90 -7.80 -3.11
CA SER A 153 -18.28 -7.40 -2.77
C SER A 153 -18.39 -6.85 -1.34
N LYS A 154 -17.46 -7.24 -0.46
CA LYS A 154 -17.34 -6.79 0.93
C LYS A 154 -16.84 -5.34 1.10
N ILE A 155 -16.30 -4.73 0.04
CA ILE A 155 -15.89 -3.33 0.09
C ILE A 155 -17.14 -2.45 0.28
N PRO A 156 -17.18 -1.60 1.31
CA PRO A 156 -18.34 -0.74 1.59
C PRO A 156 -18.71 0.14 0.39
N LYS A 157 -20.01 0.34 0.16
CA LYS A 157 -20.51 1.21 -0.94
C LYS A 157 -20.08 2.67 -0.77
N HIS A 158 -20.00 3.11 0.49
CA HIS A 158 -19.57 4.45 0.86
C HIS A 158 -18.51 4.35 1.94
N SER A 159 -17.51 5.18 1.87
CA SER A 159 -16.41 5.24 2.85
C SER A 159 -16.08 6.70 3.16
N PRO A 160 -15.88 7.07 4.44
CA PRO A 160 -15.44 8.41 4.82
C PRO A 160 -13.96 8.65 4.54
N LEU A 161 -13.21 7.60 4.16
CA LEU A 161 -11.80 7.64 3.79
C LEU A 161 -11.58 7.06 2.40
N PRO A 162 -10.58 7.54 1.65
CA PRO A 162 -10.10 6.87 0.45
C PRO A 162 -9.71 5.42 0.73
N ILE A 163 -10.19 4.49 -0.09
CA ILE A 163 -9.87 3.07 -0.02
C ILE A 163 -8.88 2.72 -1.15
N TYR A 164 -7.77 2.10 -0.80
CA TYR A 164 -6.82 1.52 -1.74
C TYR A 164 -6.91 0.00 -1.67
N LEU A 165 -7.20 -0.62 -2.83
CA LEU A 165 -7.32 -2.07 -2.93
C LEU A 165 -5.94 -2.71 -3.01
N ALA A 166 -5.70 -3.71 -2.15
CA ALA A 166 -4.48 -4.51 -2.13
C ALA A 166 -4.81 -6.01 -1.99
N GLY A 167 -3.76 -6.82 -1.85
CA GLY A 167 -3.88 -8.26 -1.65
C GLY A 167 -4.14 -9.03 -2.94
N GLY A 168 -3.13 -9.78 -3.37
CA GLY A 168 -3.23 -10.69 -4.50
C GLY A 168 -3.35 -10.04 -5.89
N LEU A 169 -3.19 -8.73 -6.02
CA LEU A 169 -3.21 -8.06 -7.31
C LEU A 169 -1.99 -8.47 -8.15
N THR A 170 -2.23 -8.76 -9.42
CA THR A 170 -1.23 -9.19 -10.41
C THR A 170 -1.54 -8.55 -11.77
N PRO A 171 -0.61 -8.58 -12.74
CA PRO A 171 -0.92 -8.18 -14.11
C PRO A 171 -2.11 -8.94 -14.71
N ASP A 172 -2.33 -10.20 -14.30
CA ASP A 172 -3.36 -11.06 -14.89
C ASP A 172 -4.78 -10.72 -14.41
N ASN A 173 -4.92 -10.20 -13.17
CA ASN A 173 -6.23 -9.91 -12.58
C ASN A 173 -6.56 -8.42 -12.42
N ILE A 174 -5.63 -7.50 -12.72
CA ILE A 174 -5.90 -6.07 -12.58
C ILE A 174 -6.95 -5.57 -13.57
N SER A 175 -7.07 -6.21 -14.74
CA SER A 175 -8.14 -5.90 -15.70
C SER A 175 -9.53 -6.16 -15.14
N ASP A 176 -9.71 -7.20 -14.31
CA ASP A 176 -10.99 -7.49 -13.65
C ASP A 176 -11.39 -6.38 -12.68
N VAL A 177 -10.41 -5.77 -11.99
CA VAL A 177 -10.63 -4.61 -11.12
C VAL A 177 -11.16 -3.42 -11.92
N VAL A 178 -10.52 -3.11 -13.06
CA VAL A 178 -10.85 -1.94 -13.87
C VAL A 178 -12.20 -2.11 -14.58
N GLN A 179 -12.51 -3.32 -15.07
CA GLN A 179 -13.77 -3.64 -15.74
C GLN A 179 -14.95 -3.70 -14.77
N ASN A 180 -14.70 -3.91 -13.48
CA ASN A 180 -15.74 -3.90 -12.45
C ASN A 180 -16.10 -2.46 -12.06
N THR A 181 -17.08 -1.87 -12.76
CA THR A 181 -17.50 -0.48 -12.56
C THR A 181 -18.07 -0.20 -11.18
N ASP A 182 -18.63 -1.20 -10.49
CA ASP A 182 -19.13 -1.04 -9.13
C ASP A 182 -17.96 -1.01 -8.12
N LEU A 183 -16.92 -1.77 -8.39
CA LEU A 183 -15.69 -1.76 -7.58
C LEU A 183 -14.93 -0.45 -7.76
N THR A 184 -14.73 0.01 -9.00
CA THR A 184 -13.99 1.24 -9.28
C THR A 184 -14.63 2.50 -8.70
N LYS A 185 -15.94 2.50 -8.45
CA LYS A 185 -16.65 3.58 -7.73
C LYS A 185 -16.38 3.60 -6.23
N LYS A 186 -15.94 2.46 -5.66
CA LYS A 186 -15.72 2.30 -4.21
C LYS A 186 -14.26 2.52 -3.80
N ILE A 187 -13.31 2.39 -4.74
CA ILE A 187 -11.88 2.49 -4.47
C ILE A 187 -11.27 3.75 -5.06
N SER A 188 -10.23 4.25 -4.42
CA SER A 188 -9.49 5.46 -4.84
C SER A 188 -8.17 5.13 -5.52
N GLY A 189 -7.76 3.86 -5.56
CA GLY A 189 -6.54 3.40 -6.18
C GLY A 189 -6.22 1.95 -5.81
N VAL A 190 -5.08 1.48 -6.26
CA VAL A 190 -4.59 0.12 -6.02
C VAL A 190 -3.17 0.12 -5.44
N ASP A 191 -2.86 -0.88 -4.62
CA ASP A 191 -1.54 -1.11 -4.04
C ASP A 191 -1.06 -2.52 -4.39
N VAL A 192 0.06 -2.63 -5.07
CA VAL A 192 0.60 -3.92 -5.51
C VAL A 192 2.04 -4.11 -5.03
N SER A 193 2.34 -5.32 -4.58
CA SER A 193 3.68 -5.69 -4.13
C SER A 193 4.14 -7.01 -4.75
N GLY A 194 3.64 -8.15 -4.26
CA GLY A 194 4.07 -9.47 -4.69
C GLY A 194 3.73 -9.83 -6.14
N GLY A 195 2.62 -9.29 -6.67
CA GLY A 195 2.17 -9.60 -8.03
C GLY A 195 3.07 -9.05 -9.15
N ILE A 196 3.96 -8.12 -8.82
CA ILE A 196 4.96 -7.55 -9.74
C ILE A 196 6.39 -8.03 -9.40
N GLU A 197 6.52 -9.20 -8.77
CA GLU A 197 7.81 -9.79 -8.39
C GLU A 197 8.11 -11.04 -9.23
N SER A 198 9.39 -11.25 -9.54
CA SER A 198 9.90 -12.50 -10.14
C SER A 198 10.10 -13.56 -9.07
N GLN A 199 10.57 -13.13 -7.90
CA GLN A 199 10.67 -13.92 -6.67
C GLN A 199 10.47 -12.98 -5.47
N LYS A 200 10.21 -13.53 -4.28
CA LYS A 200 9.91 -12.72 -3.09
C LYS A 200 10.95 -11.61 -2.84
N GLY A 201 10.49 -10.37 -2.84
CA GLY A 201 11.32 -9.19 -2.61
C GLY A 201 12.08 -8.67 -3.83
N VAL A 202 11.98 -9.32 -4.99
CA VAL A 202 12.65 -8.90 -6.23
C VAL A 202 11.61 -8.52 -7.27
N LYS A 203 11.53 -7.23 -7.60
CA LYS A 203 10.60 -6.73 -8.62
C LYS A 203 11.02 -7.20 -10.02
N ASP A 204 10.01 -7.33 -10.88
CA ASP A 204 10.14 -7.75 -12.27
C ASP A 204 9.67 -6.61 -13.18
N GLU A 205 10.58 -6.04 -13.97
CA GLU A 205 10.28 -4.91 -14.84
C GLU A 205 9.15 -5.22 -15.81
N TYR A 206 9.14 -6.41 -16.42
CA TYR A 206 8.09 -6.82 -17.36
C TYR A 206 6.71 -6.89 -16.67
N LYS A 207 6.66 -7.43 -15.45
CA LYS A 207 5.40 -7.48 -14.68
C LYS A 207 4.94 -6.10 -14.24
N MET A 208 5.87 -5.18 -13.90
CA MET A 208 5.54 -3.79 -13.58
C MET A 208 4.93 -3.08 -14.80
N ASP A 209 5.56 -3.20 -15.97
CA ASP A 209 5.05 -2.66 -17.24
C ASP A 209 3.68 -3.26 -17.59
N LEU A 210 3.54 -4.59 -17.51
CA LEU A 210 2.30 -5.28 -17.84
C LEU A 210 1.16 -4.91 -16.90
N PHE A 211 1.45 -4.74 -15.59
CA PHE A 211 0.46 -4.30 -14.60
C PHE A 211 -0.12 -2.93 -14.96
N ILE A 212 0.73 -1.94 -15.26
CA ILE A 212 0.29 -0.60 -15.66
C ILE A 212 -0.45 -0.62 -17.00
N LYS A 213 0.05 -1.39 -17.98
CA LYS A 213 -0.63 -1.55 -19.27
C LYS A 213 -2.05 -2.10 -19.08
N ASN A 214 -2.22 -3.19 -18.35
CA ASN A 214 -3.52 -3.83 -18.16
C ASN A 214 -4.47 -2.97 -17.30
N LEU A 215 -3.93 -2.19 -16.35
CA LEU A 215 -4.71 -1.20 -15.60
C LEU A 215 -5.24 -0.08 -16.50
N THR A 216 -4.46 0.36 -17.48
CA THR A 216 -4.85 1.48 -18.36
C THR A 216 -5.72 1.06 -19.55
N THR A 217 -5.51 -0.14 -20.08
CA THR A 217 -6.22 -0.67 -21.26
C THR A 217 -7.45 -1.49 -20.91
N GLY A 218 -7.51 -2.06 -19.71
CA GLY A 218 -8.67 -2.85 -19.25
C GLY A 218 -9.96 -2.03 -19.09
N GLY A 219 -9.88 -0.69 -19.14
CA GLY A 219 -11.01 0.24 -19.07
C GLY A 219 -11.42 0.84 -20.42
N LEU A 220 -10.85 0.40 -21.52
CA LEU A 220 -11.23 0.69 -22.88
C LEU A 220 -11.98 -0.54 -23.43
#